data_d129140244333c52d9f1cf4b335a5c42
#
_entry.id   d129140244333c52d9f1cf4b335a5c42
#
_cell.length_a   1.000
_cell.length_b   1.000
_cell.length_c   1.000
_cell.angle_alpha   90.00
_cell.angle_beta   90.00
_cell.angle_gamma   90.00
#
_symmetry.space_group_name_H-M   'P 1'
#
loop_
_entity.id
_entity.type
_entity.pdbx_description
1 polymer ?
#
loop_
_entity_poly.entity_id
_entity_poly.type
_entity_poly.pdbx_seq_one_letter_code
_entity_poly.pdbx_strand_id
1 'polypeptide(L)'
;MSKKWSDFLKNYFTQDDEKLKWKTGEEKLLLNTCVFDIVSSHNIANNEGDGGVEGDYITVNAKDWVVVIPEFNDSFLLVKQWRHGEKALSIEFPGGVIDPGEKPEQAALRELTEETGFVPGKIVKIGEANPNPALFSNKVHFYLAQDLKKEKNQDLDDDEFINCIEVAKNDVLELIGTMQFPHALMGTALASYIKFKGIKLV
;
A
#
# COMPACT_ATOMS: atom_id res chain seq x y z
N MET A 1 -13.20 9.86 -10.12
CA MET A 1 -12.65 9.12 -11.28
C MET A 1 -12.76 10.01 -12.51
N SER A 2 -11.69 10.18 -13.33
CA SER A 2 -11.78 11.00 -14.54
C SER A 2 -12.65 10.30 -15.60
N LYS A 3 -13.32 11.09 -16.47
CA LYS A 3 -14.16 10.57 -17.57
C LYS A 3 -13.41 9.54 -18.44
N LYS A 4 -12.10 9.73 -18.63
CA LYS A 4 -11.20 8.81 -19.36
C LYS A 4 -11.15 7.41 -18.76
N TRP A 5 -11.19 7.29 -17.43
CA TRP A 5 -11.14 5.99 -16.74
C TRP A 5 -12.49 5.27 -16.76
N SER A 6 -13.61 6.00 -16.68
CA SER A 6 -14.94 5.39 -16.80
C SER A 6 -15.16 4.79 -18.18
N ASP A 7 -14.66 5.46 -19.24
CA ASP A 7 -14.76 4.95 -20.61
C ASP A 7 -13.82 3.77 -20.86
N PHE A 8 -12.61 3.80 -20.28
CA PHE A 8 -11.68 2.65 -20.31
C PHE A 8 -12.31 1.41 -19.67
N LEU A 9 -12.85 1.53 -18.45
CA LEU A 9 -13.45 0.40 -17.73
C LEU A 9 -14.65 -0.22 -18.49
N LYS A 10 -15.48 0.59 -19.18
CA LYS A 10 -16.59 0.10 -19.99
C LYS A 10 -16.16 -0.81 -21.14
N ASN A 11 -14.93 -0.65 -21.64
CA ASN A 11 -14.40 -1.49 -22.71
C ASN A 11 -13.82 -2.82 -22.21
N TYR A 12 -13.49 -2.92 -20.92
CA TYR A 12 -12.80 -4.07 -20.35
C TYR A 12 -13.67 -4.85 -19.34
N PHE A 13 -14.72 -4.24 -18.80
CA PHE A 13 -15.69 -4.90 -17.92
C PHE A 13 -17.07 -4.81 -18.59
N THR A 14 -17.55 -5.94 -19.07
CA THR A 14 -18.80 -6.09 -19.84
C THR A 14 -19.86 -6.84 -19.03
N GLN A 15 -21.08 -6.96 -19.56
CA GLN A 15 -22.12 -7.78 -18.95
C GLN A 15 -21.75 -9.26 -18.89
N ASP A 16 -20.90 -9.73 -19.81
CA ASP A 16 -20.44 -11.12 -19.81
C ASP A 16 -19.58 -11.47 -18.58
N ASP A 17 -19.02 -10.46 -17.91
CA ASP A 17 -18.22 -10.65 -16.71
C ASP A 17 -19.07 -10.91 -15.44
N GLU A 18 -20.39 -10.79 -15.52
CA GLU A 18 -21.27 -11.11 -14.40
C GLU A 18 -21.13 -12.57 -13.93
N LYS A 19 -20.84 -13.48 -14.87
CA LYS A 19 -20.55 -14.89 -14.57
C LYS A 19 -19.24 -15.13 -13.81
N LEU A 20 -18.34 -14.13 -13.77
CA LEU A 20 -17.08 -14.21 -13.04
C LEU A 20 -17.23 -13.77 -11.57
N LYS A 21 -18.36 -13.20 -11.22
CA LYS A 21 -18.63 -12.73 -9.86
C LYS A 21 -19.00 -13.89 -8.94
N TRP A 22 -18.82 -13.62 -7.66
CA TRP A 22 -19.21 -14.53 -6.59
C TRP A 22 -20.15 -13.81 -5.63
N LYS A 23 -21.09 -14.55 -5.06
CA LYS A 23 -21.86 -14.13 -3.91
C LYS A 23 -21.06 -14.51 -2.68
N THR A 24 -20.65 -13.53 -1.90
CA THR A 24 -19.93 -13.74 -0.65
C THR A 24 -20.92 -13.82 0.49
N GLY A 25 -20.83 -14.88 1.30
CA GLY A 25 -21.62 -15.07 2.51
C GLY A 25 -21.06 -14.24 3.68
N GLU A 26 -21.65 -14.46 4.86
CA GLU A 26 -21.18 -13.79 6.09
C GLU A 26 -19.79 -14.29 6.48
N GLU A 27 -18.96 -13.35 6.96
CA GLU A 27 -17.63 -13.67 7.45
C GLU A 27 -17.69 -14.30 8.84
N LYS A 28 -16.96 -15.39 9.00
CA LYS A 28 -16.73 -16.08 10.27
C LYS A 28 -15.29 -15.89 10.69
N LEU A 29 -15.08 -15.30 11.87
CA LEU A 29 -13.74 -15.15 12.46
C LEU A 29 -13.16 -16.54 12.78
N LEU A 30 -11.97 -16.81 12.26
CA LEU A 30 -11.18 -18.01 12.52
C LEU A 30 -10.06 -17.75 13.52
N LEU A 31 -9.36 -16.63 13.38
CA LEU A 31 -8.27 -16.24 14.25
C LEU A 31 -8.20 -14.72 14.35
N ASN A 32 -8.12 -14.22 15.58
CA ASN A 32 -7.84 -12.81 15.88
C ASN A 32 -6.37 -12.67 16.30
N THR A 33 -5.69 -11.66 15.75
CA THR A 33 -4.32 -11.28 16.13
C THR A 33 -4.26 -9.77 16.41
N CYS A 34 -3.13 -9.29 16.91
CA CYS A 34 -2.91 -7.86 17.11
C CYS A 34 -2.75 -7.08 15.78
N VAL A 35 -2.43 -7.76 14.67
CA VAL A 35 -2.11 -7.14 13.37
C VAL A 35 -3.26 -7.29 12.35
N PHE A 36 -3.91 -8.47 12.34
CA PHE A 36 -4.98 -8.80 11.38
C PHE A 36 -5.87 -9.91 11.91
N ASP A 37 -7.07 -10.01 11.32
CA ASP A 37 -7.99 -11.12 11.52
C ASP A 37 -7.95 -12.08 10.33
N ILE A 38 -8.01 -13.37 10.60
CA ILE A 38 -8.26 -14.38 9.58
C ILE A 38 -9.75 -14.74 9.64
N VAL A 39 -10.45 -14.60 8.52
CA VAL A 39 -11.86 -14.88 8.41
C VAL A 39 -12.13 -15.88 7.28
N SER A 40 -13.24 -16.59 7.37
CA SER A 40 -13.74 -17.48 6.32
C SER A 40 -15.15 -17.04 5.93
N SER A 41 -15.45 -17.05 4.63
CA SER A 41 -16.80 -16.86 4.11
C SER A 41 -17.16 -17.97 3.13
N HIS A 42 -18.41 -18.44 3.18
CA HIS A 42 -18.94 -19.36 2.18
C HIS A 42 -19.35 -18.59 0.93
N ASN A 43 -18.68 -18.86 -0.19
CA ASN A 43 -18.89 -18.12 -1.43
C ASN A 43 -19.42 -19.02 -2.53
N ILE A 44 -20.32 -18.47 -3.35
CA ILE A 44 -21.00 -19.18 -4.44
C ILE A 44 -20.70 -18.45 -5.75
N ALA A 45 -20.15 -19.15 -6.72
CA ALA A 45 -19.86 -18.58 -8.05
C ALA A 45 -21.18 -18.24 -8.78
N ASN A 46 -21.17 -17.14 -9.51
CA ASN A 46 -22.35 -16.67 -10.26
C ASN A 46 -22.40 -17.26 -11.69
N ASN A 47 -21.81 -18.45 -11.88
CA ASN A 47 -21.87 -19.15 -13.16
C ASN A 47 -23.19 -19.91 -13.30
N GLU A 48 -23.88 -19.70 -14.42
CA GLU A 48 -25.06 -20.47 -14.79
C GLU A 48 -24.60 -21.86 -15.30
N GLY A 49 -24.82 -22.91 -14.48
CA GLY A 49 -24.58 -24.30 -14.84
C GLY A 49 -24.99 -25.23 -13.73
N ASP A 50 -25.47 -26.45 -14.08
CA ASP A 50 -25.82 -27.51 -13.14
C ASP A 50 -24.61 -27.85 -12.24
N GLY A 51 -24.69 -27.50 -10.97
CA GLY A 51 -23.65 -27.73 -9.97
C GLY A 51 -22.71 -26.54 -9.78
N GLY A 52 -23.24 -25.36 -9.45
CA GLY A 52 -22.46 -24.14 -9.19
C GLY A 52 -21.30 -24.41 -8.23
N VAL A 53 -20.13 -23.84 -8.55
CA VAL A 53 -18.96 -23.94 -7.69
C VAL A 53 -19.19 -23.11 -6.44
N GLU A 54 -19.09 -23.73 -5.27
CA GLU A 54 -19.18 -23.09 -3.96
C GLU A 54 -18.13 -23.63 -3.02
N GLY A 55 -17.78 -22.86 -1.99
CA GLY A 55 -16.83 -23.30 -1.00
C GLY A 55 -16.49 -22.23 0.02
N ASP A 56 -15.71 -22.63 1.01
CA ASP A 56 -15.22 -21.74 2.05
C ASP A 56 -13.89 -21.12 1.63
N TYR A 57 -13.84 -19.80 1.63
CA TYR A 57 -12.66 -19.02 1.25
C TYR A 57 -12.13 -18.24 2.45
N ILE A 58 -10.81 -18.27 2.60
CA ILE A 58 -10.11 -17.59 3.69
C ILE A 58 -9.60 -16.25 3.18
N THR A 59 -9.85 -15.19 3.95
CA THR A 59 -9.31 -13.85 3.73
C THR A 59 -8.69 -13.30 5.00
N VAL A 60 -7.85 -12.28 4.83
CA VAL A 60 -7.16 -11.58 5.91
C VAL A 60 -7.69 -10.16 5.97
N ASN A 61 -8.35 -9.83 7.07
CA ASN A 61 -8.82 -8.48 7.36
C ASN A 61 -7.73 -7.75 8.15
N ALA A 62 -7.01 -6.85 7.48
CA ALA A 62 -6.01 -5.99 8.09
C ALA A 62 -6.49 -4.53 8.06
N LYS A 63 -5.82 -3.67 8.84
CA LYS A 63 -6.03 -2.22 8.76
C LYS A 63 -5.48 -1.67 7.45
N ASP A 64 -6.01 -0.54 7.00
CA ASP A 64 -5.44 0.20 5.88
C ASP A 64 -4.08 0.80 6.26
N TRP A 65 -3.23 1.00 5.26
CA TRP A 65 -1.88 1.54 5.42
C TRP A 65 -1.68 2.79 4.58
N VAL A 66 -0.66 3.55 4.95
CA VAL A 66 -0.09 4.61 4.14
C VAL A 66 1.35 4.29 3.78
N VAL A 67 1.75 4.70 2.59
CA VAL A 67 3.16 4.78 2.17
C VAL A 67 3.40 6.18 1.63
N VAL A 68 4.42 6.84 2.14
CA VAL A 68 4.76 8.22 1.78
C VAL A 68 6.04 8.21 0.97
N ILE A 69 6.05 8.90 -0.18
CA ILE A 69 7.24 9.13 -0.98
C ILE A 69 7.76 10.54 -0.67
N PRO A 70 8.77 10.66 0.20
CA PRO A 70 9.32 11.95 0.59
C PRO A 70 10.37 12.38 -0.44
N GLU A 71 9.99 13.31 -1.30
CA GLU A 71 10.87 13.89 -2.30
C GLU A 71 11.72 15.00 -1.67
N PHE A 72 13.03 14.78 -1.59
CA PHE A 72 14.00 15.68 -0.98
C PHE A 72 15.13 15.98 -1.97
N ASN A 73 15.13 17.16 -2.58
CA ASN A 73 16.03 17.53 -3.67
C ASN A 73 15.98 16.50 -4.81
N ASP A 74 17.16 15.98 -5.23
CA ASP A 74 17.28 14.91 -6.23
C ASP A 74 17.25 13.50 -5.63
N SER A 75 16.80 13.38 -4.38
CA SER A 75 16.77 12.16 -3.60
C SER A 75 15.36 11.85 -3.09
N PHE A 76 15.23 10.67 -2.50
CA PHE A 76 14.14 10.31 -1.61
C PHE A 76 14.68 10.08 -0.20
N LEU A 77 13.87 10.36 0.82
CA LEU A 77 14.13 9.86 2.16
C LEU A 77 13.53 8.47 2.27
N LEU A 78 14.35 7.50 2.64
CA LEU A 78 13.96 6.11 2.85
C LEU A 78 14.26 5.73 4.31
N VAL A 79 13.63 4.66 4.75
CA VAL A 79 13.85 4.06 6.06
C VAL A 79 14.41 2.67 5.92
N LYS A 80 15.28 2.27 6.84
CA LYS A 80 15.77 0.90 7.00
C LYS A 80 15.20 0.32 8.26
N GLN A 81 14.58 -0.85 8.16
CA GLN A 81 14.00 -1.54 9.29
C GLN A 81 14.06 -3.07 9.12
N TRP A 82 13.97 -3.80 10.22
CA TRP A 82 13.88 -5.24 10.20
C TRP A 82 12.48 -5.71 9.83
N ARG A 83 12.36 -6.61 8.86
CA ARG A 83 11.08 -7.23 8.51
C ARG A 83 11.09 -8.70 8.95
N HIS A 84 10.24 -9.02 9.93
CA HIS A 84 10.16 -10.35 10.52
C HIS A 84 9.77 -11.44 9.52
N GLY A 85 8.95 -11.14 8.53
CA GLY A 85 8.55 -12.07 7.48
C GLY A 85 9.71 -12.43 6.55
N GLU A 86 10.52 -11.44 6.18
CA GLU A 86 11.70 -11.63 5.32
C GLU A 86 12.93 -12.11 6.12
N LYS A 87 12.95 -11.86 7.43
CA LYS A 87 14.11 -12.09 8.32
C LYS A 87 15.36 -11.35 7.87
N ALA A 88 15.18 -10.13 7.38
CA ALA A 88 16.23 -9.28 6.84
C ALA A 88 15.93 -7.80 7.08
N LEU A 89 16.95 -6.95 6.90
CA LEU A 89 16.77 -5.51 6.79
C LEU A 89 16.15 -5.18 5.43
N SER A 90 15.13 -4.34 5.44
CA SER A 90 14.47 -3.82 4.25
C SER A 90 14.69 -2.31 4.16
N ILE A 91 14.87 -1.81 2.92
CA ILE A 91 14.86 -0.38 2.61
C ILE A 91 13.49 -0.07 2.02
N GLU A 92 12.81 0.93 2.57
CA GLU A 92 11.42 1.23 2.24
C GLU A 92 11.15 2.73 2.23
N PHE A 93 10.07 3.14 1.61
CA PHE A 93 9.48 4.44 1.88
C PHE A 93 8.83 4.43 3.27
N PRO A 94 8.88 5.55 4.02
CA PRO A 94 8.19 5.67 5.30
C PRO A 94 6.69 5.39 5.17
N GLY A 95 6.11 4.85 6.22
CA GLY A 95 4.68 4.56 6.27
C GLY A 95 4.31 3.48 7.26
N GLY A 96 3.03 3.43 7.59
CA GLY A 96 2.50 2.51 8.57
C GLY A 96 0.99 2.40 8.55
N VAL A 97 0.44 1.91 9.64
CA VAL A 97 -0.98 1.61 9.80
C VAL A 97 -1.78 2.89 10.06
N ILE A 98 -2.96 2.98 9.46
CA ILE A 98 -3.93 4.05 9.75
C ILE A 98 -4.66 3.70 11.05
N ASP A 99 -4.62 4.61 12.01
CA ASP A 99 -5.28 4.42 13.29
C ASP A 99 -6.82 4.51 13.19
N PRO A 100 -7.56 3.88 14.12
CA PRO A 100 -9.01 3.98 14.13
C PRO A 100 -9.50 5.43 14.18
N GLY A 101 -10.26 5.83 13.16
CA GLY A 101 -10.80 7.19 13.03
C GLY A 101 -9.84 8.22 12.43
N GLU A 102 -8.58 7.85 12.16
CA GLU A 102 -7.61 8.69 11.47
C GLU A 102 -7.89 8.72 9.95
N LYS A 103 -7.69 9.88 9.32
CA LYS A 103 -7.74 9.97 7.86
C LYS A 103 -6.40 9.55 7.25
N PRO A 104 -6.39 8.91 6.05
CA PRO A 104 -5.15 8.48 5.42
C PRO A 104 -4.09 9.59 5.25
N GLU A 105 -4.51 10.84 5.00
CA GLU A 105 -3.59 11.97 4.89
C GLU A 105 -2.95 12.32 6.24
N GLN A 106 -3.70 12.19 7.33
CA GLN A 106 -3.19 12.44 8.69
C GLN A 106 -2.18 11.37 9.09
N ALA A 107 -2.49 10.10 8.83
CA ALA A 107 -1.55 8.99 9.02
C ALA A 107 -0.26 9.20 8.20
N ALA A 108 -0.38 9.62 6.94
CA ALA A 108 0.78 9.88 6.10
C ALA A 108 1.69 10.99 6.65
N LEU A 109 1.10 12.05 7.20
CA LEU A 109 1.85 13.13 7.86
C LEU A 109 2.51 12.66 9.15
N ARG A 110 1.78 11.91 9.99
CA ARG A 110 2.25 11.36 11.25
C ARG A 110 3.43 10.43 11.02
N GLU A 111 3.26 9.38 10.23
CA GLU A 111 4.27 8.36 9.93
C GLU A 111 5.55 8.97 9.34
N LEU A 112 5.42 9.86 8.33
CA LEU A 112 6.57 10.57 7.78
C LEU A 112 7.34 11.32 8.87
N THR A 113 6.62 12.01 9.75
CA THR A 113 7.25 12.86 10.77
C THR A 113 7.89 12.02 11.88
N GLU A 114 7.23 10.95 12.32
CA GLU A 114 7.73 10.03 13.36
C GLU A 114 8.98 9.30 12.88
N GLU A 115 8.92 8.68 11.71
CA GLU A 115 10.00 7.86 11.18
C GLU A 115 11.20 8.66 10.63
N THR A 116 11.00 9.92 10.21
CA THR A 116 12.07 10.70 9.58
C THR A 116 12.44 11.99 10.31
N GLY A 117 11.54 12.56 11.08
CA GLY A 117 11.68 13.89 11.69
C GLY A 117 11.44 15.03 10.70
N PHE A 118 11.02 14.74 9.46
CA PHE A 118 10.72 15.75 8.45
C PHE A 118 9.22 16.03 8.35
N VAL A 119 8.88 17.30 8.16
CA VAL A 119 7.51 17.78 7.93
C VAL A 119 7.42 18.32 6.49
N PRO A 120 6.42 17.90 5.70
CA PRO A 120 6.26 18.36 4.34
C PRO A 120 5.52 19.71 4.28
N GLY A 121 5.96 20.60 3.40
CA GLY A 121 5.20 21.80 3.03
C GLY A 121 4.00 21.46 2.13
N LYS A 122 4.06 20.30 1.46
CA LYS A 122 3.00 19.81 0.58
C LYS A 122 2.91 18.29 0.63
N ILE A 123 1.69 17.78 0.78
CA ILE A 123 1.38 16.34 0.67
C ILE A 123 0.22 16.13 -0.29
N VAL A 124 0.27 15.10 -1.12
CA VAL A 124 -0.79 14.80 -2.09
C VAL A 124 -0.93 13.30 -2.29
N LYS A 125 -2.18 12.80 -2.28
CA LYS A 125 -2.47 11.40 -2.60
C LYS A 125 -2.22 11.15 -4.09
N ILE A 126 -1.37 10.19 -4.42
CA ILE A 126 -0.97 9.86 -5.80
C ILE A 126 -1.47 8.50 -6.27
N GLY A 127 -1.92 7.64 -5.36
CA GLY A 127 -2.42 6.33 -5.70
C GLY A 127 -3.05 5.58 -4.53
N GLU A 128 -3.57 4.42 -4.86
CA GLU A 128 -4.14 3.47 -3.92
C GLU A 128 -4.07 2.08 -4.53
N ALA A 129 -3.78 1.06 -3.75
CA ALA A 129 -3.77 -0.33 -4.17
C ALA A 129 -4.21 -1.25 -3.02
N ASN A 130 -4.57 -2.47 -3.36
CA ASN A 130 -4.66 -3.56 -2.40
C ASN A 130 -3.32 -4.33 -2.43
N PRO A 131 -2.72 -4.67 -1.30
CA PRO A 131 -1.41 -5.33 -1.25
C PRO A 131 -1.41 -6.72 -1.89
N ASN A 132 -2.49 -7.45 -1.75
CA ASN A 132 -2.71 -8.75 -2.39
C ASN A 132 -4.22 -9.06 -2.41
N PRO A 133 -4.95 -8.68 -3.48
CA PRO A 133 -6.42 -8.81 -3.53
C PRO A 133 -6.92 -10.26 -3.53
N ALA A 134 -6.04 -11.25 -3.68
CA ALA A 134 -6.42 -12.66 -3.53
C ALA A 134 -6.62 -13.08 -2.06
N LEU A 135 -6.04 -12.33 -1.12
CA LEU A 135 -6.07 -12.68 0.30
C LEU A 135 -6.48 -11.53 1.21
N PHE A 136 -6.06 -10.29 0.91
CA PHE A 136 -6.22 -9.15 1.81
C PHE A 136 -7.40 -8.26 1.42
N SER A 137 -8.15 -7.79 2.42
CA SER A 137 -9.26 -6.85 2.22
C SER A 137 -8.85 -5.38 2.30
N ASN A 138 -7.70 -5.08 2.90
CA ASN A 138 -7.25 -3.72 3.18
C ASN A 138 -6.68 -2.99 1.95
N LYS A 139 -6.51 -1.69 2.11
CA LYS A 139 -5.92 -0.80 1.11
C LYS A 139 -4.63 -0.18 1.61
N VAL A 140 -3.79 0.20 0.64
CA VAL A 140 -2.59 1.00 0.87
C VAL A 140 -2.72 2.29 0.08
N HIS A 141 -2.58 3.42 0.77
CA HIS A 141 -2.71 4.76 0.20
C HIS A 141 -1.32 5.35 -0.02
N PHE A 142 -1.02 5.77 -1.25
CA PHE A 142 0.28 6.34 -1.62
C PHE A 142 0.21 7.85 -1.64
N TYR A 143 1.13 8.49 -0.91
CA TYR A 143 1.26 9.94 -0.82
C TYR A 143 2.62 10.40 -1.31
N LEU A 144 2.66 11.52 -2.02
CA LEU A 144 3.89 12.25 -2.33
C LEU A 144 4.02 13.43 -1.35
N ALA A 145 5.14 13.49 -0.65
CA ALA A 145 5.50 14.60 0.24
C ALA A 145 6.63 15.42 -0.38
N GLN A 146 6.46 16.74 -0.40
CA GLN A 146 7.39 17.69 -1.02
C GLN A 146 7.66 18.87 -0.07
N ASP A 147 8.68 19.66 -0.38
CA ASP A 147 9.08 20.84 0.40
C ASP A 147 9.38 20.46 1.87
N LEU A 148 10.16 19.38 2.02
CA LEU A 148 10.47 18.79 3.32
C LEU A 148 11.41 19.65 4.14
N LYS A 149 11.08 19.83 5.42
CA LYS A 149 11.92 20.50 6.41
C LYS A 149 12.13 19.57 7.61
N LYS A 150 13.36 19.43 8.06
CA LYS A 150 13.63 18.71 9.31
C LYS A 150 13.25 19.59 10.48
N GLU A 151 12.29 19.18 11.26
CA GLU A 151 11.77 19.95 12.39
C GLU A 151 12.07 19.30 13.74
N LYS A 152 12.19 17.97 13.79
CA LYS A 152 12.46 17.23 15.02
C LYS A 152 13.34 15.99 14.77
N ASN A 153 13.73 15.31 15.82
CA ASN A 153 14.28 13.96 15.73
C ASN A 153 13.15 12.96 15.43
N GLN A 154 13.50 11.74 15.05
CA GLN A 154 12.56 10.63 14.99
C GLN A 154 11.86 10.44 16.34
N ASP A 155 10.61 9.99 16.30
CA ASP A 155 9.74 9.79 17.46
C ASP A 155 9.09 8.40 17.30
N LEU A 156 9.91 7.38 17.44
CA LEU A 156 9.58 5.98 17.15
C LEU A 156 8.90 5.34 18.36
N ASP A 157 8.04 4.37 18.10
CA ASP A 157 7.48 3.52 19.13
C ASP A 157 8.57 2.65 19.79
N ASP A 158 8.31 2.15 21.01
CA ASP A 158 9.30 1.41 21.82
C ASP A 158 9.84 0.15 21.14
N ASP A 159 9.10 -0.43 20.21
CA ASP A 159 9.46 -1.63 19.44
C ASP A 159 9.89 -1.32 17.98
N GLU A 160 10.02 -0.05 17.61
CA GLU A 160 10.48 0.40 16.31
C GLU A 160 11.97 0.74 16.32
N PHE A 161 12.70 0.11 15.43
CA PHE A 161 14.14 0.34 15.20
C PHE A 161 14.36 0.75 13.74
N ILE A 162 14.20 2.04 13.48
CA ILE A 162 14.19 2.62 12.13
C ILE A 162 15.36 3.59 11.95
N ASN A 163 16.05 3.47 10.82
CA ASN A 163 17.13 4.38 10.44
C ASN A 163 16.76 5.10 9.12
N CYS A 164 16.60 6.41 9.17
CA CYS A 164 16.31 7.24 7.99
C CYS A 164 17.58 7.48 7.18
N ILE A 165 17.49 7.31 5.86
CA ILE A 165 18.57 7.52 4.91
C ILE A 165 18.10 8.36 3.71
N GLU A 166 19.01 9.14 3.13
CA GLU A 166 18.80 9.82 1.85
C GLU A 166 19.41 8.99 0.73
N VAL A 167 18.62 8.70 -0.33
CA VAL A 167 19.06 7.90 -1.48
C VAL A 167 18.70 8.63 -2.77
N ALA A 168 19.64 8.73 -3.70
CA ALA A 168 19.41 9.37 -4.98
C ALA A 168 18.26 8.69 -5.75
N LYS A 169 17.43 9.50 -6.41
CA LYS A 169 16.23 8.97 -7.14
C LYS A 169 16.59 7.91 -8.16
N ASN A 170 17.68 8.09 -8.90
CA ASN A 170 18.13 7.12 -9.89
C ASN A 170 18.53 5.79 -9.26
N ASP A 171 19.21 5.82 -8.11
CA ASP A 171 19.60 4.59 -7.41
C ASP A 171 18.36 3.82 -6.92
N VAL A 172 17.34 4.52 -6.42
CA VAL A 172 16.08 3.89 -6.04
C VAL A 172 15.36 3.27 -7.24
N LEU A 173 15.40 3.94 -8.41
CA LEU A 173 14.81 3.41 -9.64
C LEU A 173 15.51 2.12 -10.11
N GLU A 174 16.83 2.02 -9.93
CA GLU A 174 17.60 0.82 -10.26
C GLU A 174 17.34 -0.35 -9.29
N LEU A 175 16.95 -0.05 -8.04
CA LEU A 175 16.67 -1.07 -7.02
C LEU A 175 15.31 -1.76 -7.19
N ILE A 176 14.37 -1.18 -7.96
CA ILE A 176 13.03 -1.76 -8.14
C ILE A 176 13.12 -3.17 -8.74
N GLY A 177 12.39 -4.09 -8.12
CA GLY A 177 12.33 -5.48 -8.59
C GLY A 177 13.57 -6.30 -8.24
N THR A 178 14.44 -5.78 -7.37
CA THR A 178 15.58 -6.52 -6.82
C THR A 178 15.28 -6.94 -5.37
N MET A 179 16.02 -7.93 -4.87
CA MET A 179 15.92 -8.37 -3.47
C MET A 179 16.54 -7.37 -2.47
N GLN A 180 17.21 -6.32 -2.93
CA GLN A 180 17.66 -5.20 -2.10
C GLN A 180 16.51 -4.22 -1.78
N PHE A 181 15.43 -4.28 -2.57
CA PHE A 181 14.20 -3.50 -2.38
C PHE A 181 12.99 -4.45 -2.43
N PRO A 182 12.85 -5.36 -1.46
CA PRO A 182 12.02 -6.56 -1.58
C PRO A 182 10.52 -6.29 -1.44
N HIS A 183 10.15 -5.16 -0.83
CA HIS A 183 8.76 -4.88 -0.52
C HIS A 183 7.98 -4.45 -1.78
N ALA A 184 7.08 -5.31 -2.27
CA ALA A 184 6.29 -5.08 -3.50
C ALA A 184 5.53 -3.74 -3.52
N LEU A 185 5.04 -3.28 -2.36
CA LEU A 185 4.33 -2.00 -2.24
C LEU A 185 5.22 -0.79 -2.55
N MET A 186 6.53 -0.89 -2.31
CA MET A 186 7.48 0.18 -2.65
C MET A 186 7.59 0.36 -4.17
N GLY A 187 7.59 -0.75 -4.91
CA GLY A 187 7.51 -0.72 -6.38
C GLY A 187 6.21 -0.09 -6.88
N THR A 188 5.07 -0.42 -6.24
CA THR A 188 3.76 0.16 -6.56
C THR A 188 3.70 1.65 -6.24
N ALA A 189 4.26 2.06 -5.11
CA ALA A 189 4.39 3.46 -4.71
C ALA A 189 5.19 4.24 -5.75
N LEU A 190 6.35 3.71 -6.17
CA LEU A 190 7.20 4.35 -7.16
C LEU A 190 6.57 4.39 -8.55
N ALA A 191 5.82 3.36 -8.97
CA ALA A 191 5.03 3.41 -10.20
C ALA A 191 3.96 4.52 -10.15
N SER A 192 3.32 4.71 -8.98
CA SER A 192 2.37 5.79 -8.76
C SER A 192 3.04 7.17 -8.85
N TYR A 193 4.25 7.31 -8.30
CA TYR A 193 5.08 8.52 -8.41
C TYR A 193 5.44 8.83 -9.86
N ILE A 194 5.98 7.85 -10.60
CA ILE A 194 6.35 7.98 -12.03
C ILE A 194 5.16 8.45 -12.85
N LYS A 195 4.00 7.82 -12.66
CA LYS A 195 2.75 8.20 -13.32
C LYS A 195 2.31 9.61 -12.95
N PHE A 196 2.38 9.99 -11.69
CA PHE A 196 1.98 11.31 -11.20
C PHE A 196 2.89 12.42 -11.76
N LYS A 197 4.20 12.18 -11.81
CA LYS A 197 5.20 13.11 -12.37
C LYS A 197 5.20 13.14 -13.90
N GLY A 198 4.53 12.21 -14.57
CA GLY A 198 4.55 12.10 -16.04
C GLY A 198 5.91 11.67 -16.59
N ILE A 199 6.71 10.96 -15.80
CA ILE A 199 8.02 10.45 -16.20
C ILE A 199 7.79 9.34 -17.24
N LYS A 200 8.42 9.47 -18.41
CA LYS A 200 8.41 8.42 -19.42
C LYS A 200 9.49 7.39 -19.09
N LEU A 201 9.08 6.16 -18.90
CA LEU A 201 10.00 5.03 -18.89
C LEU A 201 10.47 4.78 -20.34
N VAL A 202 11.77 4.77 -20.53
CA VAL A 202 12.40 4.53 -21.85
C VAL A 202 12.44 3.04 -22.10
#